data_c0df1387c3037ea763ea23e8bbff90f5
#
_entry.id   c0df1387c3037ea763ea23e8bbff90f5
#
_cell.length_a   1.000
_cell.length_b   1.000
_cell.length_c   1.000
_cell.angle_alpha   90.00
_cell.angle_beta   90.00
_cell.angle_gamma   90.00
#
_symmetry.space_group_name_H-M   'P 1'
#
loop_
_entity.id
_entity.type
_entity.pdbx_description
1 polymer ?
#
loop_
_entity_poly.entity_id
_entity_poly.type
_entity_poly.pdbx_seq_one_letter_code
_entity_poly.pdbx_strand_id
1 'polypeptide(L)'
;PTRRSSDLATVTFSAADDVLYAYLAGEIDHDAAQGLRIQLDDALLTRSPRILVMDLGGVGFMDSSGIGLILGRQRCARTLGGSLRIQHAPEQLRRVLQLASIPCTEPGGEVSGGI
;
A
#
# COMPACT_ATOMS: atom_id res chain seq x y z
N PRO A 1 -5.35 -7.27 26.27
CA PRO A 1 -5.33 -6.98 25.68
C PRO A 1 -5.76 -6.38 24.73
N THR A 2 -5.79 -6.10 24.47
CA THR A 2 -6.22 -5.58 23.80
C THR A 2 -5.81 -5.02 22.82
N ARG A 3 -5.24 -4.73 22.30
CA ARG A 3 -4.85 -4.25 21.42
C ARG A 3 -5.53 -4.36 20.40
N ARG A 4 -6.28 -3.94 20.14
CA ARG A 4 -7.02 -4.10 19.29
C ARG A 4 -6.73 -3.53 18.06
N SER A 5 -6.33 -2.30 17.83
CA SER A 5 -6.05 -1.77 16.53
C SER A 5 -4.96 -2.54 15.85
N SER A 6 -3.97 -2.97 16.55
CA SER A 6 -2.93 -3.76 15.93
C SER A 6 -3.46 -5.09 15.42
N ASP A 7 -4.57 -5.55 15.98
CA ASP A 7 -5.18 -6.77 15.51
C ASP A 7 -6.04 -6.55 14.29
N LEU A 8 -6.44 -5.30 14.04
CA LEU A 8 -7.37 -4.98 12.98
C LEU A 8 -6.69 -4.72 11.65
N ALA A 9 -5.39 -4.49 11.66
CA ALA A 9 -4.67 -4.22 10.43
C ALA A 9 -3.32 -4.91 10.46
N THR A 10 -2.97 -5.53 9.35
CA THR A 10 -1.71 -6.24 9.24
C THR A 10 -1.10 -5.98 7.88
N VAL A 11 0.20 -6.21 7.78
CA VAL A 11 0.88 -6.23 6.50
C VAL A 11 1.81 -7.42 6.47
N THR A 12 1.79 -8.13 5.36
CA THR A 12 2.74 -9.20 5.11
C THR A 12 3.45 -8.92 3.80
N PHE A 13 4.65 -9.44 3.65
CA PHE A 13 5.48 -9.12 2.52
C PHE A 13 5.88 -10.35 1.73
N SER A 14 6.05 -10.15 0.42
CA SER A 14 6.61 -11.14 -0.47
C SER A 14 7.48 -10.41 -1.47
N ALA A 15 8.63 -10.95 -1.77
CA ALA A 15 9.55 -10.30 -2.70
C ALA A 15 9.83 -11.23 -3.86
N ALA A 16 9.89 -10.65 -5.05
CA ALA A 16 10.22 -11.38 -6.26
C ALA A 16 11.03 -10.44 -7.15
N ASP A 17 12.29 -10.78 -7.35
CA ASP A 17 13.22 -9.94 -8.11
C ASP A 17 13.27 -8.56 -7.48
N ASP A 18 12.95 -7.53 -8.26
CA ASP A 18 13.02 -6.15 -7.79
C ASP A 18 11.68 -5.64 -7.28
N VAL A 19 10.71 -6.51 -7.14
CA VAL A 19 9.36 -6.11 -6.74
C VAL A 19 9.09 -6.58 -5.33
N LEU A 20 8.61 -5.68 -4.51
CA LEU A 20 8.19 -6.00 -3.16
C LEU A 20 6.67 -5.88 -3.09
N TYR A 21 6.03 -6.96 -2.67
CA TYR A 21 4.59 -6.98 -2.48
C TYR A 21 4.27 -6.81 -1.00
N ALA A 22 3.41 -5.86 -0.70
CA ALA A 22 2.94 -5.63 0.67
C ALA A 22 1.44 -5.88 0.68
N TYR A 23 1.04 -6.94 1.37
CA TYR A 23 -0.36 -7.33 1.45
C TYR A 23 -0.95 -6.77 2.73
N LEU A 24 -1.81 -5.78 2.57
CA LEU A 24 -2.44 -5.14 3.72
C LEU A 24 -3.82 -5.74 3.94
N ALA A 25 -4.22 -5.83 5.19
CA ALA A 25 -5.53 -6.39 5.53
C ALA A 25 -6.06 -5.70 6.78
N GLY A 26 -7.37 -5.67 6.89
CA GLY A 26 -8.03 -5.13 8.06
C GLY A 26 -8.51 -3.72 7.85
N GLU A 27 -8.61 -3.00 8.94
CA GLU A 27 -9.11 -1.63 8.94
C GLU A 27 -7.96 -0.68 9.21
N ILE A 28 -7.74 0.23 8.27
CA ILE A 28 -6.60 1.14 8.35
C ILE A 28 -7.07 2.50 8.81
N ASP A 29 -7.09 2.69 10.12
CA ASP A 29 -7.39 3.96 10.73
C ASP A 29 -6.07 4.64 11.12
N HIS A 30 -6.18 5.73 11.86
CA HIS A 30 -5.02 6.52 12.23
C HIS A 30 -3.98 5.70 13.00
N ASP A 31 -4.42 4.92 13.98
CA ASP A 31 -3.48 4.15 14.78
C ASP A 31 -2.83 3.04 13.98
N ALA A 32 -3.63 2.35 13.18
CA ALA A 32 -3.10 1.27 12.36
C ALA A 32 -2.10 1.81 11.33
N ALA A 33 -2.40 2.99 10.77
CA ALA A 33 -1.52 3.57 9.76
C ALA A 33 -0.13 3.84 10.32
N GLN A 34 -0.03 4.24 11.58
CA GLN A 34 1.28 4.49 12.18
C GLN A 34 2.13 3.25 12.25
N GLY A 35 1.53 2.14 12.70
CA GLY A 35 2.26 0.88 12.77
C GLY A 35 2.64 0.34 11.41
N LEU A 36 1.72 0.44 10.47
CA LEU A 36 1.98 -0.03 9.11
C LEU A 36 3.07 0.79 8.44
N ARG A 37 3.08 2.10 8.70
CA ARG A 37 4.10 2.97 8.14
C ARG A 37 5.50 2.52 8.55
N ILE A 38 5.67 2.19 9.82
CA ILE A 38 6.98 1.76 10.31
C ILE A 38 7.43 0.49 9.61
N GLN A 39 6.52 -0.47 9.48
CA GLN A 39 6.85 -1.73 8.83
C GLN A 39 7.15 -1.54 7.35
N LEU A 40 6.37 -0.70 6.68
CA LEU A 40 6.57 -0.45 5.26
C LEU A 40 7.86 0.31 4.99
N ASP A 41 8.16 1.30 5.82
CA ASP A 41 9.39 2.06 5.68
C ASP A 41 10.61 1.16 5.88
N ASP A 42 10.56 0.30 6.88
CA ASP A 42 11.64 -0.62 7.14
C ASP A 42 11.88 -1.54 5.94
N ALA A 43 10.81 -2.05 5.36
CA ALA A 43 10.95 -2.93 4.20
C ALA A 43 11.50 -2.18 2.99
N LEU A 44 11.04 -0.94 2.78
CA LEU A 44 11.54 -0.13 1.67
C LEU A 44 13.02 0.18 1.82
N LEU A 45 13.44 0.54 3.02
CA LEU A 45 14.84 0.89 3.25
C LEU A 45 15.74 -0.33 3.16
N THR A 46 15.23 -1.48 3.59
CA THR A 46 16.02 -2.69 3.57
C THR A 46 16.20 -3.24 2.15
N ARG A 47 15.15 -3.17 1.36
CA ARG A 47 15.15 -3.82 0.04
C ARG A 47 15.32 -2.88 -1.14
N SER A 48 14.96 -1.62 -0.97
CA SER A 48 14.99 -0.62 -2.07
C SER A 48 14.45 -1.20 -3.37
N PRO A 49 13.21 -1.68 -3.38
CA PRO A 49 12.66 -2.32 -4.57
C PRO A 49 12.45 -1.31 -5.68
N ARG A 50 12.46 -1.80 -6.92
CA ARG A 50 12.10 -0.92 -8.03
C ARG A 50 10.64 -0.61 -8.00
N ILE A 51 9.82 -1.55 -7.57
CA ILE A 51 8.38 -1.35 -7.48
C ILE A 51 7.91 -1.90 -6.14
N LEU A 52 7.19 -1.06 -5.41
CA LEU A 52 6.44 -1.50 -4.25
C LEU A 52 5.00 -1.67 -4.67
N VAL A 53 4.49 -2.88 -4.58
CA VAL A 53 3.08 -3.15 -4.88
C VAL A 53 2.35 -3.27 -3.56
N MET A 54 1.38 -2.40 -3.32
CA MET A 54 0.56 -2.49 -2.12
C MET A 54 -0.76 -3.13 -2.51
N ASP A 55 -1.01 -4.29 -1.94
CA ASP A 55 -2.24 -5.04 -2.22
C ASP A 55 -3.26 -4.69 -1.16
N LEU A 56 -4.37 -4.14 -1.58
CA LEU A 56 -5.42 -3.69 -0.67
C LEU A 56 -6.64 -4.63 -0.67
N GLY A 57 -6.47 -5.82 -1.24
CA GLY A 57 -7.58 -6.75 -1.34
C GLY A 57 -8.15 -7.19 -0.01
N GLY A 58 -7.35 -7.17 1.04
CA GLY A 58 -7.82 -7.53 2.38
C GLY A 58 -8.26 -6.35 3.23
N VAL A 59 -8.26 -5.15 2.67
CA VAL A 59 -8.59 -3.95 3.44
C VAL A 59 -10.09 -3.72 3.41
N GLY A 60 -10.71 -3.72 4.59
CA GLY A 60 -12.15 -3.50 4.67
C GLY A 60 -12.52 -2.05 4.88
N PHE A 61 -11.59 -1.25 5.36
CA PHE A 61 -11.85 0.15 5.64
C PHE A 61 -10.54 0.92 5.64
N MET A 62 -10.59 2.15 5.15
CA MET A 62 -9.42 3.02 5.16
C MET A 62 -9.91 4.45 5.23
N ASP A 63 -9.42 5.20 6.22
CA ASP A 63 -9.74 6.62 6.29
C ASP A 63 -8.61 7.44 5.67
N SER A 64 -8.64 8.74 5.88
CA SER A 64 -7.63 9.62 5.27
C SER A 64 -6.22 9.31 5.75
N SER A 65 -6.08 8.72 6.93
CA SER A 65 -4.76 8.31 7.41
C SER A 65 -4.17 7.22 6.53
N GLY A 66 -5.02 6.32 6.03
CA GLY A 66 -4.56 5.30 5.10
C GLY A 66 -4.14 5.88 3.76
N ILE A 67 -4.88 6.87 3.28
CA ILE A 67 -4.49 7.54 2.04
C ILE A 67 -3.15 8.22 2.24
N GLY A 68 -2.97 8.90 3.37
CA GLY A 68 -1.70 9.52 3.69
C GLY A 68 -0.55 8.52 3.79
N LEU A 69 -0.85 7.35 4.35
CA LEU A 69 0.13 6.27 4.42
C LEU A 69 0.62 5.90 3.02
N ILE A 70 -0.32 5.72 2.09
CA ILE A 70 0.03 5.35 0.72
C ILE A 70 0.82 6.46 0.04
N LEU A 71 0.38 7.70 0.19
CA LEU A 71 1.09 8.83 -0.43
C LEU A 71 2.50 8.97 0.10
N GLY A 72 2.68 8.79 1.41
CA GLY A 72 4.00 8.84 2.00
C GLY A 72 4.91 7.73 1.50
N ARG A 73 4.34 6.55 1.32
CA ARG A 73 5.12 5.42 0.78
C ARG A 73 5.47 5.63 -0.67
N GLN A 74 4.58 6.25 -1.43
CA GLN A 74 4.87 6.59 -2.82
C GLN A 74 6.07 7.53 -2.89
N ARG A 75 6.06 8.54 -2.04
CA ARG A 75 7.18 9.49 -2.01
C ARG A 75 8.46 8.81 -1.59
N CYS A 76 8.40 7.95 -0.58
CA CYS A 76 9.56 7.23 -0.11
C CYS A 76 10.13 6.32 -1.20
N ALA A 77 9.26 5.60 -1.90
CA ALA A 77 9.70 4.73 -2.97
C ALA A 77 10.42 5.51 -4.07
N ARG A 78 9.86 6.66 -4.44
CA ARG A 78 10.49 7.50 -5.46
C ARG A 78 11.85 8.02 -5.02
N THR A 79 11.95 8.40 -3.76
CA THR A 79 13.23 8.86 -3.22
C THR A 79 14.29 7.79 -3.33
N LEU A 80 13.90 6.54 -3.19
CA LEU A 80 14.81 5.40 -3.29
C LEU A 80 15.00 4.90 -4.72
N GLY A 81 14.44 5.61 -5.68
CA GLY A 81 14.62 5.26 -7.09
C GLY A 81 13.59 4.30 -7.64
N GLY A 82 12.53 4.05 -6.89
CA GLY A 82 11.49 3.12 -7.31
C GLY A 82 10.16 3.80 -7.54
N SER A 83 9.13 3.00 -7.55
CA SER A 83 7.77 3.49 -7.71
C SER A 83 6.82 2.64 -6.89
N LEU A 84 5.59 3.13 -6.75
CA LEU A 84 4.57 2.42 -6.00
C LEU A 84 3.39 2.14 -6.90
N ARG A 85 2.80 0.98 -6.72
CA ARG A 85 1.58 0.59 -7.42
C ARG A 85 0.61 -0.02 -6.44
N ILE A 86 -0.67 0.13 -6.73
CA ILE A 86 -1.74 -0.45 -5.91
C ILE A 86 -2.42 -1.53 -6.72
N GLN A 87 -2.67 -2.68 -6.10
CA GLN A 87 -3.45 -3.73 -6.74
C GLN A 87 -4.58 -4.18 -5.83
N HIS A 88 -5.63 -4.67 -6.42
CA HIS A 88 -6.80 -5.22 -5.73
C HIS A 88 -7.46 -4.22 -4.79
N ALA A 89 -7.40 -2.93 -5.12
CA ALA A 89 -8.06 -1.92 -4.30
C ALA A 89 -9.58 -2.07 -4.43
N PRO A 90 -10.30 -2.03 -3.31
CA PRO A 90 -11.75 -1.97 -3.39
C PRO A 90 -12.20 -0.78 -4.21
N GLU A 91 -13.35 -0.91 -4.85
CA GLU A 91 -13.79 0.09 -5.82
C GLU A 91 -13.85 1.49 -5.24
N GLN A 92 -14.39 1.62 -4.05
CA GLN A 92 -14.52 2.94 -3.46
C GLN A 92 -13.16 3.56 -3.14
N LEU A 93 -12.19 2.74 -2.79
CA LEU A 93 -10.84 3.24 -2.52
C LEU A 93 -10.13 3.59 -3.82
N ARG A 94 -10.39 2.82 -4.86
CA ARG A 94 -9.74 3.05 -6.15
C ARG A 94 -10.05 4.44 -6.68
N ARG A 95 -11.30 4.88 -6.50
CA ARG A 95 -11.70 6.20 -6.94
C ARG A 95 -10.93 7.29 -6.20
N VAL A 96 -10.80 7.15 -4.89
CA VAL A 96 -10.07 8.12 -4.09
C VAL A 96 -8.59 8.13 -4.47
N LEU A 97 -8.03 6.95 -4.70
CA LEU A 97 -6.62 6.84 -5.06
C LEU A 97 -6.34 7.48 -6.42
N GLN A 98 -7.26 7.35 -7.35
CA GLN A 98 -7.12 7.99 -8.65
C GLN A 98 -7.11 9.50 -8.51
N LEU A 99 -7.95 10.04 -7.64
CA LEU A 99 -7.96 11.48 -7.38
C LEU A 99 -6.65 11.95 -6.77
N ALA A 100 -5.97 11.07 -6.05
CA ALA A 100 -4.69 11.40 -5.44
C ALA A 100 -3.51 11.09 -6.39
N SER A 101 -3.81 10.72 -7.62
CA SER A 101 -2.80 10.40 -8.65
C SER A 101 -1.94 9.21 -8.27
N ILE A 102 -2.53 8.24 -7.60
CA ILE A 102 -1.84 7.02 -7.26
C ILE A 102 -2.23 5.96 -8.28
N PRO A 103 -1.27 5.36 -8.99
CA PRO A 103 -1.60 4.36 -10.00
C PRO A 103 -2.16 3.10 -9.39
N CYS A 104 -3.26 2.63 -9.92
CA CYS A 104 -3.89 1.39 -9.50
C CYS A 104 -3.87 0.42 -10.67
N THR A 105 -3.54 -0.82 -10.38
CA THR A 105 -3.54 -1.88 -11.37
C THR A 105 -4.89 -2.58 -11.33
N GLU A 106 -5.52 -2.69 -12.46
CA GLU A 106 -6.80 -3.39 -12.54
C GLU A 106 -6.56 -4.88 -12.44
N PRO A 107 -7.47 -5.57 -11.79
CA PRO A 107 -7.35 -7.03 -11.76
C PRO A 107 -7.38 -7.58 -13.17
N GLY A 108 -6.38 -8.32 -13.52
CA GLY A 108 -6.31 -8.92 -14.83
C GLY A 108 -5.92 -7.96 -15.92
N GLY A 109 -5.80 -6.75 -15.61
CA GLY A 109 -5.52 -5.86 -16.62
C GLY A 109 -4.20 -5.34 -16.66
N GLU A 110 -3.88 -5.08 -17.36
CA GLU A 110 -2.93 -4.56 -17.39
C GLU A 110 -3.01 -3.49 -17.74
N VAL A 111 -2.90 -2.97 -17.78
CA VAL A 111 -3.01 -1.90 -17.96
C VAL A 111 -2.88 -1.32 -18.77
N SER A 112 -2.95 -1.26 -19.10
CA SER A 112 -2.85 -0.71 -19.76
C SER A 112 -2.51 0.11 -20.03
N GLY A 113 -2.37 0.21 -20.02
CA GLY A 113 -2.07 0.94 -20.24
C GLY A 113 -1.94 1.72 -20.43
N GLY A 114 -1.87 1.76 -20.40
CA GLY A 114 -1.67 2.56 -20.50
C GLY A 114 -1.74 3.31 -20.96
N ILE A 115 -1.98 3.36 -21.17
CA ILE A 115 -1.92 4.06 -21.54
C ILE A 115 -1.90 4.50 -21.52
#